data_c8b46d07223781211c0d16b88e06f219
#
_entry.id   c8b46d07223781211c0d16b88e06f219
#
_cell.length_a   1.000
_cell.length_b   1.000
_cell.length_c   1.000
_cell.angle_alpha   90.00
_cell.angle_beta   90.00
_cell.angle_gamma   90.00
#
_symmetry.space_group_name_H-M   'P 1'
#
loop_
_entity.id
_entity.type
_entity.pdbx_description
1 polymer ?
#
loop_
_entity_poly.entity_id
_entity_poly.type
_entity_poly.pdbx_seq_one_letter_code
_entity_poly.pdbx_strand_id
1 'polypeptide(L)'
;VNLTTKTDDYITLYKSLYPGNLPDDYSEYKFIAFTAKGSGLLDIGLVKSSVKEWKNQYKAPLNIKNYEQTYYIPFDYFKSEGNSAKMKVEDLTTLTFTFLPAKAETNMLDLVIKDVKFTKTAPEGYESLLTLMKNEYVVYPNPSNGTFNALLYSEINTFANVTIYDMTGKIQYSSKVFLNEGRNELLFENLSLPTGVLIMNITGSDINYGSTKLMIRNK
;
A
#
# COMPACT_ATOMS: atom_id res chain seq x y z
N VAL A 1 -7.68 14.56 -9.59
CA VAL A 1 -8.19 13.52 -10.49
C VAL A 1 -9.35 12.84 -9.83
N ASN A 2 -10.47 12.71 -10.56
CA ASN A 2 -11.58 11.82 -10.21
C ASN A 2 -11.57 10.74 -11.26
N LEU A 3 -11.44 9.49 -10.85
CA LEU A 3 -11.34 8.36 -11.72
C LEU A 3 -12.36 7.31 -11.32
N THR A 4 -13.28 7.02 -12.23
CA THR A 4 -14.19 5.88 -12.14
C THR A 4 -13.96 5.01 -13.35
N THR A 5 -13.50 3.79 -13.18
CA THR A 5 -13.19 2.87 -14.27
C THR A 5 -13.39 1.41 -13.85
N LYS A 6 -13.39 0.51 -14.82
CA LYS A 6 -13.31 -0.92 -14.57
C LYS A 6 -11.88 -1.39 -14.68
N THR A 7 -11.40 -2.09 -13.66
CA THR A 7 -10.11 -2.77 -13.70
C THR A 7 -10.15 -4.03 -12.84
N ASP A 8 -9.48 -5.07 -13.30
CA ASP A 8 -9.35 -6.33 -12.57
C ASP A 8 -8.06 -6.39 -11.76
N ASP A 9 -7.22 -5.34 -11.85
CA ASP A 9 -5.89 -5.31 -11.26
C ASP A 9 -5.64 -3.96 -10.55
N TYR A 10 -4.72 -3.17 -11.03
CA TYR A 10 -4.35 -1.86 -10.45
C TYR A 10 -4.37 -0.76 -11.51
N ILE A 11 -4.32 0.47 -11.04
CA ILE A 11 -4.14 1.64 -11.90
C ILE A 11 -3.03 2.53 -11.35
N THR A 12 -2.18 3.05 -12.26
CA THR A 12 -1.13 3.99 -11.88
C THR A 12 -1.33 5.33 -12.58
N LEU A 13 -1.33 6.39 -11.78
CA LEU A 13 -1.31 7.78 -12.23
C LEU A 13 0.11 8.33 -12.10
N TYR A 14 0.57 9.02 -13.14
CA TYR A 14 1.90 9.65 -13.20
C TYR A 14 1.76 11.16 -13.24
N LYS A 15 2.53 11.86 -12.42
CA LYS A 15 2.62 13.31 -12.40
C LYS A 15 4.08 13.72 -12.53
N SER A 16 4.47 14.29 -13.70
CA SER A 16 5.77 14.97 -13.81
C SER A 16 5.82 16.15 -12.85
N LEU A 17 6.87 16.26 -12.07
CA LEU A 17 7.05 17.31 -11.07
C LEU A 17 7.57 18.61 -11.72
N TYR A 18 8.38 18.48 -12.75
CA TYR A 18 8.91 19.62 -13.54
C TYR A 18 8.68 19.40 -15.03
N PRO A 19 8.50 20.47 -15.84
CA PRO A 19 8.35 20.34 -17.28
C PRO A 19 9.50 19.56 -17.92
N GLY A 20 9.18 18.71 -18.89
CA GLY A 20 10.17 17.85 -19.56
C GLY A 20 10.68 16.69 -18.68
N ASN A 21 10.04 16.42 -17.55
CA ASN A 21 10.45 15.38 -16.59
C ASN A 21 11.90 15.55 -16.09
N LEU A 22 12.36 16.80 -16.03
CA LEU A 22 13.68 17.14 -15.51
C LEU A 22 13.70 16.95 -13.97
N PRO A 23 14.85 16.55 -13.41
CA PRO A 23 15.00 16.44 -11.96
C PRO A 23 14.98 17.83 -11.30
N ASP A 24 14.35 17.90 -10.12
CA ASP A 24 14.32 19.11 -9.31
C ASP A 24 14.53 18.78 -7.83
N ASP A 25 14.96 19.78 -7.05
CA ASP A 25 15.29 19.66 -5.64
C ASP A 25 14.10 20.09 -4.76
N TYR A 26 13.63 19.15 -3.93
CA TYR A 26 12.53 19.35 -2.97
C TYR A 26 12.99 19.26 -1.52
N SER A 27 14.29 19.39 -1.23
CA SER A 27 14.86 19.23 0.12
C SER A 27 14.39 20.29 1.13
N GLU A 28 13.83 21.40 0.68
CA GLU A 28 13.18 22.38 1.57
C GLU A 28 11.86 21.88 2.19
N TYR A 29 11.25 20.84 1.61
CA TYR A 29 9.99 20.24 2.10
C TYR A 29 10.27 19.00 2.95
N LYS A 30 9.29 18.61 3.76
CA LYS A 30 9.38 17.43 4.64
C LYS A 30 8.30 16.38 4.34
N PHE A 31 7.21 16.79 3.69
CA PHE A 31 6.05 15.96 3.46
C PHE A 31 5.53 16.10 2.04
N ILE A 32 4.91 15.04 1.55
CA ILE A 32 3.88 15.15 0.52
C ILE A 32 2.52 15.17 1.21
N ALA A 33 1.66 16.10 0.80
CA ALA A 33 0.28 16.18 1.26
C ALA A 33 -0.67 16.04 0.06
N PHE A 34 -1.76 15.31 0.26
CA PHE A 34 -2.82 15.14 -0.74
C PHE A 34 -4.12 14.72 -0.08
N THR A 35 -5.24 15.00 -0.71
CA THR A 35 -6.55 14.47 -0.30
C THR A 35 -6.91 13.31 -1.21
N ALA A 36 -7.29 12.19 -0.60
CA ALA A 36 -7.73 11.02 -1.35
C ALA A 36 -9.01 10.42 -0.78
N LYS A 37 -9.75 9.71 -1.65
CA LYS A 37 -10.90 8.87 -1.33
C LYS A 37 -10.83 7.64 -2.21
N GLY A 38 -11.05 6.48 -1.62
CA GLY A 38 -11.06 5.18 -2.29
C GLY A 38 -11.06 4.06 -1.24
N SER A 39 -11.26 2.83 -1.66
CA SER A 39 -11.23 1.69 -0.74
C SER A 39 -10.18 0.70 -1.23
N GLY A 40 -8.98 0.78 -0.64
CA GLY A 40 -7.85 -0.06 -1.03
C GLY A 40 -6.50 0.55 -0.68
N LEU A 41 -5.46 -0.06 -1.24
CA LEU A 41 -4.09 0.40 -1.08
C LEU A 41 -3.73 1.44 -2.13
N LEU A 42 -3.17 2.56 -1.71
CA LEU A 42 -2.52 3.55 -2.54
C LEU A 42 -1.00 3.48 -2.30
N ASP A 43 -0.26 2.99 -3.29
CA ASP A 43 1.19 2.96 -3.25
C ASP A 43 1.73 4.24 -3.92
N ILE A 44 2.31 5.13 -3.12
CA ILE A 44 2.81 6.43 -3.57
C ILE A 44 4.29 6.27 -3.91
N GLY A 45 4.67 6.60 -5.12
CA GLY A 45 6.06 6.52 -5.57
C GLY A 45 6.67 7.90 -5.80
N LEU A 46 7.89 8.10 -5.32
CA LEU A 46 8.74 9.24 -5.64
C LEU A 46 9.91 8.76 -6.49
N VAL A 47 9.90 9.16 -7.76
CA VAL A 47 10.87 8.71 -8.77
C VAL A 47 12.06 9.65 -8.80
N LYS A 48 13.24 9.09 -8.59
CA LYS A 48 14.53 9.82 -8.63
C LYS A 48 15.26 9.55 -9.94
N SER A 49 15.85 10.58 -10.53
CA SER A 49 16.67 10.44 -11.74
C SER A 49 17.96 9.62 -11.52
N SER A 50 18.49 9.66 -10.30
CA SER A 50 19.68 8.90 -9.89
C SER A 50 19.43 7.40 -9.74
N VAL A 51 18.19 6.96 -9.56
CA VAL A 51 17.80 5.55 -9.38
C VAL A 51 17.30 5.01 -10.73
N LYS A 52 18.06 4.12 -11.37
CA LYS A 52 17.76 3.64 -12.72
C LYS A 52 16.73 2.52 -12.78
N GLU A 53 16.75 1.65 -11.78
CA GLU A 53 15.83 0.50 -11.72
C GLU A 53 14.52 0.88 -11.02
N TRP A 54 13.40 0.62 -11.69
CA TRP A 54 12.07 0.95 -11.18
C TRP A 54 11.75 0.31 -9.82
N LYS A 55 12.14 -0.95 -9.60
CA LYS A 55 11.95 -1.66 -8.33
C LYS A 55 12.65 -0.99 -7.15
N ASN A 56 13.74 -0.24 -7.42
CA ASN A 56 14.54 0.45 -6.41
C ASN A 56 14.08 1.90 -6.17
N GLN A 57 13.05 2.38 -6.86
CA GLN A 57 12.44 3.67 -6.57
C GLN A 57 11.76 3.66 -5.20
N TYR A 58 11.64 4.83 -4.59
CA TYR A 58 11.11 4.98 -3.25
C TYR A 58 9.56 5.00 -3.25
N LYS A 59 8.97 4.19 -2.39
CA LYS A 59 7.53 4.01 -2.30
C LYS A 59 7.03 4.10 -0.87
N ALA A 60 5.77 4.52 -0.71
CA ALA A 60 5.06 4.62 0.55
C ALA A 60 3.64 4.05 0.39
N PRO A 61 3.40 2.81 0.82
CA PRO A 61 2.06 2.22 0.78
C PRO A 61 1.17 2.83 1.86
N LEU A 62 -0.10 3.03 1.53
CA LEU A 62 -1.09 3.67 2.37
C LEU A 62 -2.48 3.11 2.10
N ASN A 63 -3.19 2.63 3.12
CA ASN A 63 -4.59 2.26 3.00
C ASN A 63 -5.48 3.50 3.06
N ILE A 64 -6.11 3.85 1.93
CA ILE A 64 -7.02 4.98 1.86
C ILE A 64 -8.46 4.58 2.19
N LYS A 65 -9.22 5.54 2.69
CA LYS A 65 -10.59 5.34 3.16
C LYS A 65 -11.61 5.69 2.07
N ASN A 66 -12.80 5.12 2.17
CA ASN A 66 -13.92 5.36 1.24
C ASN A 66 -14.58 6.75 1.41
N TYR A 67 -13.98 7.63 2.20
CA TYR A 67 -14.34 9.03 2.36
C TYR A 67 -13.13 9.93 2.15
N GLU A 68 -13.35 11.18 1.79
CA GLU A 68 -12.27 12.14 1.57
C GLU A 68 -11.50 12.41 2.86
N GLN A 69 -10.19 12.20 2.78
CA GLN A 69 -9.26 12.48 3.86
C GLN A 69 -7.97 13.06 3.30
N THR A 70 -7.40 14.04 4.02
CA THR A 70 -6.08 14.58 3.69
C THR A 70 -5.01 13.82 4.43
N TYR A 71 -3.99 13.40 3.70
CA TYR A 71 -2.84 12.64 4.17
C TYR A 71 -1.59 13.50 4.11
N TYR A 72 -0.73 13.37 5.11
CA TYR A 72 0.59 14.00 5.19
C TYR A 72 1.62 12.90 5.37
N ILE A 73 2.38 12.60 4.33
CA ILE A 73 3.35 11.49 4.33
C ILE A 73 4.75 12.10 4.40
N PRO A 74 5.51 11.90 5.49
CA PRO A 74 6.87 12.38 5.60
C PRO A 74 7.79 11.65 4.61
N PHE A 75 8.82 12.30 4.12
CA PHE A 75 9.73 11.70 3.14
C PHE A 75 10.53 10.52 3.69
N ASP A 76 10.77 10.46 4.99
CA ASP A 76 11.43 9.33 5.64
C ASP A 76 10.55 8.06 5.74
N TYR A 77 9.26 8.20 5.46
CA TYR A 77 8.32 7.08 5.33
C TYR A 77 8.53 6.29 4.02
N PHE A 78 9.07 6.94 3.00
CA PHE A 78 9.33 6.30 1.71
C PHE A 78 10.53 5.37 1.80
N LYS A 79 10.38 4.13 1.34
CA LYS A 79 11.41 3.08 1.36
C LYS A 79 11.65 2.56 -0.06
N SER A 80 12.85 2.07 -0.28
CA SER A 80 13.26 1.38 -1.51
C SER A 80 13.49 -0.10 -1.19
N GLU A 81 13.07 -0.99 -2.08
CA GLU A 81 13.29 -2.43 -1.92
C GLU A 81 14.77 -2.82 -2.08
N GLY A 82 15.50 -2.11 -2.92
CA GLY A 82 16.91 -2.40 -3.22
C GLY A 82 17.92 -1.50 -2.54
N ASN A 83 17.49 -0.55 -1.68
CA ASN A 83 18.37 0.39 -1.02
C ASN A 83 17.87 0.74 0.37
N SER A 84 18.66 0.43 1.40
CA SER A 84 18.36 0.77 2.80
C SER A 84 18.62 2.24 3.15
N ALA A 85 19.16 3.04 2.23
CA ALA A 85 19.43 4.45 2.48
C ALA A 85 18.12 5.23 2.65
N LYS A 86 18.13 6.20 3.56
CA LYS A 86 17.02 7.14 3.71
C LYS A 86 16.77 7.90 2.41
N MET A 87 15.50 8.14 2.12
CA MET A 87 15.12 8.93 0.97
C MET A 87 15.69 10.35 1.08
N LYS A 88 16.29 10.79 -0.02
CA LYS A 88 16.67 12.18 -0.26
C LYS A 88 15.94 12.67 -1.51
N VAL A 89 15.52 13.90 -1.50
CA VAL A 89 14.57 14.47 -2.49
C VAL A 89 15.18 15.49 -3.45
N GLU A 90 16.52 15.46 -3.61
CA GLU A 90 17.26 16.46 -4.41
C GLU A 90 17.10 16.27 -5.93
N ASP A 91 16.62 15.12 -6.41
CA ASP A 91 16.59 14.79 -7.83
C ASP A 91 15.29 14.10 -8.27
N LEU A 92 14.17 14.55 -7.72
CA LEU A 92 12.86 14.01 -8.05
C LEU A 92 12.41 14.42 -9.45
N THR A 93 11.83 13.49 -10.19
CA THR A 93 11.28 13.74 -11.54
C THR A 93 9.77 13.53 -11.58
N THR A 94 9.28 12.51 -10.93
CA THR A 94 7.88 12.05 -11.06
C THR A 94 7.30 11.62 -9.73
N LEU A 95 6.06 11.96 -9.52
CA LEU A 95 5.21 11.39 -8.47
C LEU A 95 4.27 10.37 -9.10
N THR A 96 4.13 9.22 -8.46
CA THR A 96 3.19 8.17 -8.90
C THR A 96 2.21 7.81 -7.81
N PHE A 97 0.99 7.47 -8.21
CA PHE A 97 -0.04 6.91 -7.35
C PHE A 97 -0.54 5.62 -7.99
N THR A 98 -0.16 4.49 -7.42
CA THR A 98 -0.64 3.17 -7.84
C THR A 98 -1.72 2.72 -6.88
N PHE A 99 -2.93 2.59 -7.36
CA PHE A 99 -4.08 2.19 -6.55
C PHE A 99 -4.47 0.73 -6.82
N LEU A 100 -4.56 -0.04 -5.72
CA LEU A 100 -5.02 -1.43 -5.69
C LEU A 100 -6.34 -1.46 -4.89
N PRO A 101 -7.48 -1.70 -5.56
CA PRO A 101 -8.79 -1.67 -4.89
C PRO A 101 -8.95 -2.85 -3.91
N ALA A 102 -9.57 -2.59 -2.76
CA ALA A 102 -9.79 -3.60 -1.71
C ALA A 102 -10.86 -4.65 -2.10
N LYS A 103 -11.75 -4.34 -3.06
CA LYS A 103 -12.83 -5.22 -3.49
C LYS A 103 -13.05 -5.13 -5.00
N ALA A 104 -13.11 -6.30 -5.62
CA ALA A 104 -13.48 -6.47 -7.02
C ALA A 104 -14.95 -6.95 -7.21
N GLU A 105 -15.87 -6.58 -6.30
CA GLU A 105 -17.28 -7.03 -6.42
C GLU A 105 -17.99 -6.51 -7.68
N THR A 106 -17.52 -5.38 -8.23
CA THR A 106 -18.11 -4.77 -9.42
C THR A 106 -17.11 -4.47 -10.52
N ASN A 107 -15.81 -4.75 -10.31
CA ASN A 107 -14.71 -4.28 -11.16
C ASN A 107 -14.71 -2.74 -11.36
N MET A 108 -15.46 -2.02 -10.52
CA MET A 108 -15.53 -0.56 -10.53
C MET A 108 -14.57 -0.01 -9.49
N LEU A 109 -13.61 0.74 -9.98
CA LEU A 109 -12.67 1.50 -9.18
C LEU A 109 -13.19 2.94 -9.08
N ASP A 110 -13.35 3.43 -7.85
CA ASP A 110 -13.67 4.83 -7.57
C ASP A 110 -12.52 5.43 -6.75
N LEU A 111 -11.74 6.30 -7.38
CA LEU A 111 -10.57 6.93 -6.80
C LEU A 111 -10.62 8.44 -7.01
N VAL A 112 -10.53 9.17 -5.93
CA VAL A 112 -10.33 10.62 -5.95
C VAL A 112 -8.94 10.91 -5.40
N ILE A 113 -8.15 11.71 -6.12
CA ILE A 113 -6.89 12.30 -5.63
C ILE A 113 -6.90 13.79 -6.02
N LYS A 114 -6.74 14.66 -5.04
CA LYS A 114 -6.72 16.11 -5.23
C LYS A 114 -5.78 16.81 -4.24
N ASP A 115 -5.52 18.10 -4.47
CA ASP A 115 -4.75 18.99 -3.60
C ASP A 115 -3.33 18.46 -3.30
N VAL A 116 -2.71 17.83 -4.30
CA VAL A 116 -1.35 17.25 -4.18
C VAL A 116 -0.32 18.36 -4.13
N LYS A 117 0.48 18.39 -3.05
CA LYS A 117 1.53 19.39 -2.85
C LYS A 117 2.63 18.87 -1.93
N PHE A 118 3.82 19.45 -2.02
CA PHE A 118 4.85 19.30 -1.00
C PHE A 118 4.69 20.36 0.09
N THR A 119 4.93 20.01 1.35
CA THR A 119 4.79 20.92 2.50
C THR A 119 5.96 20.81 3.47
N LYS A 120 6.24 21.93 4.17
CA LYS A 120 7.29 21.98 5.22
C LYS A 120 6.77 21.50 6.56
N THR A 121 5.45 21.53 6.76
CA THR A 121 4.77 21.20 8.02
C THR A 121 3.57 20.30 7.76
N ALA A 122 3.18 19.55 8.77
CA ALA A 122 1.92 18.80 8.84
C ALA A 122 1.12 19.23 10.08
N PRO A 123 -0.20 19.03 10.12
CA PRO A 123 -1.01 19.25 11.32
C PRO A 123 -0.57 18.35 12.47
N GLU A 124 -0.88 18.78 13.69
CA GLU A 124 -0.73 17.94 14.88
C GLU A 124 -1.57 16.66 14.75
N GLY A 125 -1.01 15.54 15.19
CA GLY A 125 -1.70 14.24 15.16
C GLY A 125 -1.61 13.47 13.83
N TYR A 126 -0.93 13.98 12.79
CA TYR A 126 -0.76 13.24 11.53
C TYR A 126 -0.04 11.90 11.70
N GLU A 127 0.86 11.80 12.68
CA GLU A 127 1.62 10.57 12.99
C GLU A 127 0.72 9.43 13.47
N SER A 128 -0.28 9.75 14.30
CA SER A 128 -1.26 8.76 14.76
C SER A 128 -2.05 8.17 13.59
N LEU A 129 -2.35 8.98 12.59
CA LEU A 129 -3.03 8.55 11.39
C LEU A 129 -2.16 7.60 10.54
N LEU A 130 -0.88 7.92 10.38
CA LEU A 130 0.08 7.06 9.69
C LEU A 130 0.26 5.71 10.41
N THR A 131 0.33 5.72 11.75
CA THR A 131 0.45 4.50 12.55
C THR A 131 -0.75 3.58 12.37
N LEU A 132 -1.98 4.14 12.36
CA LEU A 132 -3.19 3.35 12.08
C LEU A 132 -3.18 2.72 10.68
N MET A 133 -2.58 3.38 9.71
CA MET A 133 -2.48 2.90 8.34
C MET A 133 -1.39 1.85 8.13
N LYS A 134 -0.30 1.93 8.88
CA LYS A 134 0.81 0.97 8.84
C LYS A 134 0.40 -0.42 9.33
N ASN A 135 -0.55 -0.50 10.24
CA ASN A 135 -1.01 -1.75 10.84
C ASN A 135 -2.13 -2.43 10.05
N GLU A 136 -2.41 -1.97 8.84
CA GLU A 136 -3.37 -2.60 7.93
C GLU A 136 -2.64 -3.28 6.76
N TYR A 137 -3.25 -4.29 6.16
CA TYR A 137 -2.76 -4.92 4.93
C TYR A 137 -3.88 -5.13 3.93
N VAL A 138 -3.52 -5.28 2.67
CA VAL A 138 -4.45 -5.49 1.57
C VAL A 138 -4.19 -6.85 0.92
N VAL A 139 -5.25 -7.56 0.59
CA VAL A 139 -5.19 -8.83 -0.13
C VAL A 139 -5.74 -8.65 -1.55
N TYR A 140 -4.98 -9.09 -2.55
CA TYR A 140 -5.38 -9.01 -3.95
C TYR A 140 -4.83 -10.17 -4.79
N PRO A 141 -5.56 -10.62 -5.84
CA PRO A 141 -6.96 -10.30 -6.08
C PRO A 141 -7.86 -10.82 -4.96
N ASN A 142 -8.94 -10.09 -4.70
CA ASN A 142 -9.96 -10.49 -3.75
C ASN A 142 -11.35 -10.12 -4.33
N PRO A 143 -12.14 -11.07 -4.88
CA PRO A 143 -12.05 -12.53 -4.74
C PRO A 143 -10.85 -13.20 -5.40
N SER A 144 -10.46 -14.36 -4.85
CA SER A 144 -9.35 -15.18 -5.28
C SER A 144 -9.80 -16.62 -5.55
N ASN A 145 -9.02 -17.35 -6.33
CA ASN A 145 -9.16 -18.81 -6.57
C ASN A 145 -8.21 -19.65 -5.70
N GLY A 146 -7.66 -19.05 -4.63
CA GLY A 146 -6.64 -19.67 -3.78
C GLY A 146 -5.20 -19.17 -4.06
N THR A 147 -5.04 -18.31 -5.09
CA THR A 147 -3.78 -17.61 -5.37
C THR A 147 -4.00 -16.11 -5.20
N PHE A 148 -3.28 -15.49 -4.27
CA PHE A 148 -3.40 -14.07 -3.94
C PHE A 148 -2.14 -13.54 -3.27
N ASN A 149 -1.97 -12.23 -3.27
CA ASN A 149 -0.93 -11.51 -2.54
C ASN A 149 -1.52 -10.84 -1.30
N ALA A 150 -0.72 -10.74 -0.23
CA ALA A 150 -0.96 -9.84 0.87
C ALA A 150 0.15 -8.79 0.91
N LEU A 151 -0.23 -7.52 0.81
CA LEU A 151 0.69 -6.39 0.83
C LEU A 151 0.56 -5.66 2.16
N LEU A 152 1.67 -5.56 2.89
CA LEU A 152 1.76 -4.91 4.19
C LEU A 152 3.09 -4.17 4.35
N TYR A 153 3.13 -3.30 5.35
CA TYR A 153 4.33 -2.61 5.77
C TYR A 153 4.76 -3.10 7.15
N SER A 154 6.05 -3.42 7.33
CA SER A 154 6.63 -3.74 8.63
C SER A 154 7.64 -2.68 9.04
N GLU A 155 7.62 -2.25 10.30
CA GLU A 155 8.59 -1.27 10.83
C GLU A 155 9.95 -1.88 11.13
N ILE A 156 9.99 -3.21 11.29
CA ILE A 156 11.18 -3.97 11.69
C ILE A 156 11.24 -5.29 10.93
N ASN A 157 12.41 -5.88 10.87
CA ASN A 157 12.57 -7.27 10.49
C ASN A 157 11.96 -8.18 11.57
N THR A 158 10.96 -8.96 11.25
CA THR A 158 10.26 -9.82 12.23
C THR A 158 9.64 -11.05 11.60
N PHE A 159 9.34 -12.05 12.40
CA PHE A 159 8.45 -13.13 11.99
C PHE A 159 6.99 -12.79 12.29
N ALA A 160 6.11 -13.15 11.37
CA ALA A 160 4.67 -13.03 11.56
C ALA A 160 3.98 -14.37 11.30
N ASN A 161 2.88 -14.61 11.99
CA ASN A 161 1.98 -15.73 11.74
C ASN A 161 0.85 -15.23 10.84
N VAL A 162 0.63 -15.93 9.75
CA VAL A 162 -0.53 -15.73 8.88
C VAL A 162 -1.50 -16.87 9.18
N THR A 163 -2.73 -16.52 9.53
CA THR A 163 -3.77 -17.51 9.81
C THR A 163 -5.06 -17.14 9.07
N ILE A 164 -5.65 -18.12 8.39
CA ILE A 164 -6.92 -17.95 7.67
C ILE A 164 -7.96 -18.82 8.35
N TYR A 165 -9.08 -18.21 8.72
CA TYR A 165 -10.21 -18.85 9.41
C TYR A 165 -11.45 -18.82 8.54
N ASP A 166 -12.31 -19.81 8.68
CA ASP A 166 -13.68 -19.71 8.20
C ASP A 166 -14.57 -18.91 9.20
N MET A 167 -15.81 -18.69 8.84
CA MET A 167 -16.77 -17.92 9.65
C MET A 167 -17.16 -18.60 10.97
N THR A 168 -16.77 -19.88 11.17
CA THR A 168 -16.97 -20.62 12.43
C THR A 168 -15.74 -20.51 13.34
N GLY A 169 -14.66 -19.88 12.89
CA GLY A 169 -13.39 -19.75 13.60
C GLY A 169 -12.45 -20.94 13.42
N LYS A 170 -12.78 -21.91 12.54
CA LYS A 170 -11.92 -23.03 12.23
C LYS A 170 -10.78 -22.57 11.32
N ILE A 171 -9.55 -22.94 11.69
CA ILE A 171 -8.36 -22.64 10.90
C ILE A 171 -8.37 -23.45 9.60
N GLN A 172 -8.28 -22.77 8.47
CA GLN A 172 -8.18 -23.34 7.14
C GLN A 172 -6.74 -23.32 6.61
N TYR A 173 -5.93 -22.36 7.09
CA TYR A 173 -4.52 -22.24 6.75
C TYR A 173 -3.75 -21.54 7.87
N SER A 174 -2.52 -21.94 8.09
CA SER A 174 -1.59 -21.24 8.98
C SER A 174 -0.16 -21.39 8.48
N SER A 175 0.59 -20.31 8.49
CA SER A 175 2.02 -20.28 8.16
C SER A 175 2.75 -19.20 8.94
N LYS A 176 4.07 -19.39 9.08
CA LYS A 176 4.97 -18.37 9.61
C LYS A 176 5.77 -17.78 8.46
N VAL A 177 5.76 -16.47 8.33
CA VAL A 177 6.47 -15.71 7.30
C VAL A 177 7.50 -14.79 7.93
N PHE A 178 8.54 -14.47 7.20
CA PHE A 178 9.48 -13.42 7.60
C PHE A 178 9.11 -12.13 6.90
N LEU A 179 9.00 -11.05 7.65
CA LEU A 179 8.75 -9.71 7.17
C LEU A 179 10.05 -8.90 7.26
N ASN A 180 10.44 -8.30 6.16
CA ASN A 180 11.52 -7.32 6.15
C ASN A 180 11.00 -5.95 6.63
N GLU A 181 11.89 -5.14 7.19
CA GLU A 181 11.57 -3.73 7.38
C GLU A 181 11.18 -3.08 6.04
N GLY A 182 10.06 -2.37 6.02
CA GLY A 182 9.51 -1.73 4.83
C GLY A 182 8.32 -2.50 4.22
N ARG A 183 8.19 -2.40 2.91
CA ARG A 183 7.11 -3.03 2.13
C ARG A 183 7.35 -4.53 1.98
N ASN A 184 6.33 -5.32 2.26
CA ASN A 184 6.32 -6.76 2.08
C ASN A 184 5.15 -7.16 1.18
N GLU A 185 5.42 -8.01 0.21
CA GLU A 185 4.42 -8.63 -0.65
C GLU A 185 4.50 -10.14 -0.48
N LEU A 186 3.53 -10.71 0.25
CA LEU A 186 3.46 -12.13 0.55
C LEU A 186 2.62 -12.81 -0.52
N LEU A 187 3.22 -13.66 -1.31
CA LEU A 187 2.52 -14.46 -2.31
C LEU A 187 2.03 -15.77 -1.68
N PHE A 188 0.75 -16.05 -1.84
CA PHE A 188 0.10 -17.31 -1.51
C PHE A 188 -0.38 -17.96 -2.79
N GLU A 189 0.10 -19.17 -3.08
CA GLU A 189 -0.18 -19.85 -4.35
C GLU A 189 -0.94 -21.16 -4.11
N ASN A 190 -1.97 -21.34 -4.91
CA ASN A 190 -2.71 -22.61 -5.02
C ASN A 190 -3.20 -23.16 -3.66
N LEU A 191 -3.58 -22.28 -2.73
CA LEU A 191 -4.12 -22.71 -1.45
C LEU A 191 -5.47 -23.40 -1.65
N SER A 192 -5.59 -24.61 -1.10
CA SER A 192 -6.85 -25.37 -1.11
C SER A 192 -7.79 -24.84 -0.01
N LEU A 193 -8.43 -23.71 -0.27
CA LEU A 193 -9.33 -23.04 0.64
C LEU A 193 -10.80 -23.28 0.26
N PRO A 194 -11.72 -23.39 1.25
CA PRO A 194 -13.14 -23.53 0.94
C PRO A 194 -13.70 -22.27 0.28
N THR A 195 -14.61 -22.47 -0.68
CA THR A 195 -15.34 -21.36 -1.29
C THR A 195 -16.17 -20.61 -0.27
N GLY A 196 -16.14 -19.28 -0.33
CA GLY A 196 -16.88 -18.41 0.57
C GLY A 196 -16.05 -17.29 1.16
N VAL A 197 -16.55 -16.71 2.25
CA VAL A 197 -15.87 -15.66 3.00
C VAL A 197 -15.03 -16.28 4.10
N LEU A 198 -13.73 -15.97 4.09
CA LEU A 198 -12.76 -16.34 5.11
C LEU A 198 -12.23 -15.06 5.78
N ILE A 199 -11.64 -15.21 6.94
CA ILE A 199 -10.94 -14.13 7.66
C ILE A 199 -9.45 -14.48 7.68
N MET A 200 -8.63 -13.62 7.08
CA MET A 200 -7.18 -13.70 7.17
C MET A 200 -6.70 -12.78 8.27
N ASN A 201 -5.77 -13.24 9.09
CA ASN A 201 -5.12 -12.48 10.16
C ASN A 201 -3.61 -12.59 10.00
N ILE A 202 -2.89 -11.49 10.20
CA ILE A 202 -1.43 -11.45 10.23
C ILE A 202 -1.00 -10.85 11.57
N THR A 203 -0.23 -11.62 12.36
CA THR A 203 0.21 -11.23 13.69
C THR A 203 1.72 -11.45 13.83
N GLY A 204 2.48 -10.38 14.04
CA GLY A 204 3.90 -10.44 14.42
C GLY A 204 4.07 -10.63 15.92
N SER A 205 5.33 -10.65 16.38
CA SER A 205 5.66 -10.81 17.82
C SER A 205 5.09 -9.67 18.66
N ASP A 206 5.18 -8.45 18.18
CA ASP A 206 4.81 -7.23 18.90
C ASP A 206 3.80 -6.35 18.14
N ILE A 207 3.42 -6.76 16.94
CA ILE A 207 2.54 -6.00 16.05
C ILE A 207 1.42 -6.91 15.56
N ASN A 208 0.18 -6.45 15.69
CA ASN A 208 -0.98 -7.05 15.08
C ASN A 208 -1.39 -6.23 13.85
N TYR A 209 -1.24 -6.80 12.66
CA TYR A 209 -1.62 -6.17 11.39
C TYR A 209 -3.13 -6.25 11.12
N GLY A 210 -3.89 -6.79 12.07
CA GLY A 210 -5.35 -6.89 11.99
C GLY A 210 -5.84 -8.07 11.14
N SER A 211 -7.11 -7.99 10.80
CA SER A 211 -7.82 -9.02 10.02
C SER A 211 -8.49 -8.43 8.80
N THR A 212 -8.46 -9.15 7.69
CA THR A 212 -9.16 -8.77 6.46
C THR A 212 -10.04 -9.90 5.94
N LYS A 213 -11.11 -9.55 5.23
CA LYS A 213 -11.94 -10.54 4.53
C LYS A 213 -11.22 -11.02 3.29
N LEU A 214 -11.13 -12.34 3.14
CA LEU A 214 -10.67 -13.03 1.95
C LEU A 214 -11.86 -13.79 1.35
N MET A 215 -12.22 -13.47 0.12
CA MET A 215 -13.29 -14.16 -0.60
C MET A 215 -12.69 -15.18 -1.55
N ILE A 216 -13.05 -16.44 -1.38
CA ILE A 216 -12.60 -17.54 -2.26
C ILE A 216 -13.74 -17.91 -3.20
N ARG A 217 -13.44 -17.94 -4.50
CA ARG A 217 -14.31 -18.45 -5.57
C ARG A 217 -13.52 -19.50 -6.34
N ASN A 218 -13.78 -20.76 -6.08
CA ASN A 218 -13.28 -21.84 -6.91
C ASN A 218 -14.05 -21.84 -8.24
N LYS A 219 -13.31 -21.98 -9.35
CA LYS A 219 -13.94 -22.14 -10.67
C LYS A 219 -14.56 -23.52 -10.80
#